data_52f12175578c8071ff672b1aa722f815
#
_entry.id   52f12175578c8071ff672b1aa722f815
#
_cell.length_a   1.000
_cell.length_b   1.000
_cell.length_c   1.000
_cell.angle_alpha   90.00
_cell.angle_beta   90.00
_cell.angle_gamma   90.00
#
_symmetry.space_group_name_H-M   'P 1'
#
loop_
_entity.id
_entity.type
_entity.pdbx_description
1 polymer ?
#
loop_
_entity_poly.entity_id
_entity_poly.type
_entity_poly.pdbx_seq_one_letter_code
_entity_poly.pdbx_strand_id
1 'polypeptide(L)'
;MNIRDFLNVEELEHIMQDWSDATGLACIAVDAEGEYITNPINFNDFCSEYTRGSEEGKKRCTKCDTECSGTYYCHAGLMDFSNDIIIDGVKVGAIIGGQVLPSEPEEEKFRSIALELGIDPDKYIEALHKIPIRSEASIKAATKLLSDVVNMLVNANYRNTHDEDKLHQLDAEIEQAASLIQEINGKSLQLDKIESKQNILSLNASIEAARAGEFGRGFAVVAAEVGKLAVNSGEINKSIKQSLKELTSVIKELESLK
;
A
#
# COMPACT_ATOMS: atom_id res chain seq x y z
N MET A 1 -4.79 -7.26 -6.52
CA MET A 1 -3.76 -6.20 -6.36
C MET A 1 -2.79 -6.37 -7.50
N ASN A 2 -2.64 -5.37 -8.37
CA ASN A 2 -1.73 -5.47 -9.51
C ASN A 2 -0.40 -4.81 -9.11
N ILE A 3 0.70 -5.54 -9.21
CA ILE A 3 2.04 -5.03 -8.86
C ILE A 3 2.43 -3.78 -9.68
N ARG A 4 1.93 -3.66 -10.90
CA ARG A 4 2.19 -2.52 -11.80
C ARG A 4 1.64 -1.19 -11.29
N ASP A 5 0.69 -1.22 -10.36
CA ASP A 5 0.13 -0.01 -9.73
C ASP A 5 1.12 0.62 -8.73
N PHE A 6 2.10 -0.16 -8.25
CA PHE A 6 3.05 0.24 -7.20
C PHE A 6 4.51 0.16 -7.64
N LEU A 7 4.76 -0.19 -8.90
CA LEU A 7 6.11 -0.44 -9.41
C LEU A 7 6.38 0.41 -10.65
N ASN A 8 7.44 1.18 -10.60
CA ASN A 8 8.01 1.76 -11.81
C ASN A 8 8.80 0.65 -12.55
N VAL A 9 8.22 0.12 -13.63
CA VAL A 9 8.80 -1.00 -14.38
C VAL A 9 10.16 -0.64 -14.95
N GLU A 10 10.36 0.58 -15.46
CA GLU A 10 11.63 1.04 -16.02
C GLU A 10 12.73 1.06 -14.95
N GLU A 11 12.42 1.56 -13.75
CA GLU A 11 13.35 1.58 -12.63
C GLU A 11 13.71 0.17 -12.16
N LEU A 12 12.72 -0.73 -12.11
CA LEU A 12 12.96 -2.14 -11.79
C LEU A 12 13.87 -2.79 -12.83
N GLU A 13 13.62 -2.59 -14.12
CA GLU A 13 14.45 -3.13 -15.22
C GLU A 13 15.90 -2.63 -15.11
N HIS A 14 16.12 -1.36 -14.79
CA HIS A 14 17.47 -0.82 -14.55
C HIS A 14 18.18 -1.51 -13.39
N ILE A 15 17.52 -1.64 -12.26
CA ILE A 15 18.09 -2.33 -11.08
C ILE A 15 18.41 -3.79 -11.40
N MET A 16 17.50 -4.48 -12.08
CA MET A 16 17.70 -5.88 -12.47
C MET A 16 18.80 -6.02 -13.52
N GLN A 17 18.96 -5.06 -14.46
CA GLN A 17 20.03 -5.05 -15.43
C GLN A 17 21.40 -4.87 -14.77
N ASP A 18 21.54 -3.84 -13.91
CA ASP A 18 22.80 -3.59 -13.19
C ASP A 18 23.18 -4.79 -12.30
N TRP A 19 22.20 -5.37 -11.63
CA TRP A 19 22.41 -6.57 -10.83
C TRP A 19 22.85 -7.77 -11.68
N SER A 20 22.23 -7.95 -12.84
CA SER A 20 22.54 -9.02 -13.78
C SER A 20 23.95 -8.85 -14.36
N ASP A 21 24.32 -7.63 -14.74
CA ASP A 21 25.64 -7.30 -15.25
C ASP A 21 26.74 -7.54 -14.21
N ALA A 22 26.47 -7.22 -12.92
CA ALA A 22 27.40 -7.43 -11.82
C ALA A 22 27.56 -8.90 -11.45
N THR A 23 26.49 -9.70 -11.55
CA THR A 23 26.48 -11.09 -11.08
C THR A 23 26.65 -12.13 -12.19
N GLY A 24 26.26 -11.78 -13.41
CA GLY A 24 26.17 -12.69 -14.55
C GLY A 24 24.95 -13.62 -14.49
N LEU A 25 24.01 -13.40 -13.57
CA LEU A 25 22.78 -14.19 -13.46
C LEU A 25 21.69 -13.60 -14.33
N ALA A 26 20.93 -14.47 -15.01
CA ALA A 26 19.73 -14.08 -15.72
C ALA A 26 18.58 -13.78 -14.76
N CYS A 27 17.68 -12.86 -15.11
CA CYS A 27 16.49 -12.61 -14.32
C CYS A 27 15.34 -12.03 -15.16
N ILE A 28 14.11 -12.20 -14.66
CA ILE A 28 12.88 -11.63 -15.17
C ILE A 28 11.90 -11.47 -14.01
N ALA A 29 11.11 -10.42 -14.02
CA ALA A 29 10.00 -10.26 -13.08
C ALA A 29 8.69 -10.71 -13.73
N VAL A 30 7.87 -11.42 -12.97
CA VAL A 30 6.55 -11.92 -13.37
C VAL A 30 5.50 -11.50 -12.34
N ASP A 31 4.27 -11.32 -12.77
CA ASP A 31 3.14 -11.08 -11.87
C ASP A 31 2.63 -12.37 -11.18
N ALA A 32 1.54 -12.28 -10.44
CA ALA A 32 0.98 -13.41 -9.71
C ALA A 32 0.45 -14.51 -10.63
N GLU A 33 0.08 -14.18 -11.86
CA GLU A 33 -0.39 -15.08 -12.90
C GLU A 33 0.76 -15.70 -13.73
N GLY A 34 2.00 -15.19 -13.53
CA GLY A 34 3.19 -15.63 -14.25
C GLY A 34 3.44 -14.89 -15.57
N GLU A 35 2.69 -13.81 -15.83
CA GLU A 35 2.90 -12.97 -17.00
C GLU A 35 4.11 -12.04 -16.77
N TYR A 36 4.85 -11.78 -17.83
CA TYR A 36 6.07 -10.99 -17.76
C TYR A 36 5.79 -9.52 -17.43
N ILE A 37 6.41 -9.00 -16.38
CA ILE A 37 6.40 -7.58 -16.00
C ILE A 37 7.55 -6.87 -16.71
N THR A 38 8.74 -7.46 -16.70
CA THR A 38 9.95 -6.95 -17.32
C THR A 38 10.35 -7.76 -18.55
N ASN A 39 11.27 -7.24 -19.34
CA ASN A 39 11.92 -8.03 -20.38
C ASN A 39 12.88 -9.05 -19.76
N PRO A 40 13.13 -10.21 -20.42
CA PRO A 40 14.16 -11.15 -20.00
C PRO A 40 15.56 -10.49 -20.06
N ILE A 41 16.29 -10.55 -18.95
CA ILE A 41 17.63 -9.96 -18.82
C ILE A 41 18.66 -11.07 -18.78
N ASN A 42 19.66 -10.99 -19.66
CA ASN A 42 20.82 -11.89 -19.70
C ASN A 42 20.46 -13.38 -19.85
N PHE A 43 19.33 -13.69 -20.53
CA PHE A 43 18.96 -15.06 -20.81
C PHE A 43 19.91 -15.64 -21.87
N ASN A 44 20.42 -16.85 -21.60
CA ASN A 44 21.37 -17.51 -22.49
C ASN A 44 20.68 -18.47 -23.49
N ASP A 45 21.37 -18.74 -24.60
CA ASP A 45 20.86 -19.60 -25.68
C ASP A 45 20.59 -21.04 -25.20
N PHE A 46 21.37 -21.54 -24.23
CA PHE A 46 21.17 -22.86 -23.62
C PHE A 46 19.73 -23.02 -23.08
N CYS A 47 19.22 -21.99 -22.42
CA CYS A 47 17.87 -22.00 -21.86
C CYS A 47 16.83 -21.56 -22.90
N SER A 48 17.05 -20.44 -23.59
CA SER A 48 16.05 -19.81 -24.45
C SER A 48 15.85 -20.55 -25.79
N GLU A 49 16.93 -20.87 -26.49
CA GLU A 49 16.87 -21.50 -27.80
C GLU A 49 16.79 -23.03 -27.73
N TYR A 50 17.65 -23.64 -26.89
CA TYR A 50 17.73 -25.09 -26.86
C TYR A 50 16.73 -25.72 -25.89
N THR A 51 16.84 -25.43 -24.57
CA THR A 51 16.01 -26.13 -23.58
C THR A 51 14.54 -25.79 -23.77
N ARG A 52 14.18 -24.50 -23.79
CA ARG A 52 12.80 -24.03 -24.00
C ARG A 52 12.36 -24.13 -25.47
N GLY A 53 13.28 -24.26 -26.41
CA GLY A 53 12.99 -24.51 -27.81
C GLY A 53 12.40 -25.89 -28.08
N SER A 54 12.63 -26.89 -27.19
CA SER A 54 11.98 -28.19 -27.24
C SER A 54 10.65 -28.16 -26.46
N GLU A 55 9.62 -28.88 -26.96
CA GLU A 55 8.30 -28.95 -26.30
C GLU A 55 8.39 -29.52 -24.88
N GLU A 56 9.13 -30.60 -24.71
CA GLU A 56 9.31 -31.25 -23.41
C GLU A 56 10.14 -30.37 -22.46
N GLY A 57 11.20 -29.73 -22.96
CA GLY A 57 12.00 -28.79 -22.18
C GLY A 57 11.18 -27.59 -21.71
N LYS A 58 10.39 -26.97 -22.60
CA LYS A 58 9.47 -25.87 -22.25
C LYS A 58 8.52 -26.27 -21.13
N LYS A 59 7.92 -27.46 -21.23
CA LYS A 59 6.99 -27.99 -20.21
C LYS A 59 7.67 -28.16 -18.85
N ARG A 60 8.89 -28.75 -18.84
CA ARG A 60 9.66 -28.96 -17.63
C ARG A 60 10.13 -27.62 -17.03
N CYS A 61 10.54 -26.63 -17.85
CA CYS A 61 10.88 -25.29 -17.39
C CYS A 61 9.68 -24.61 -16.72
N THR A 62 8.52 -24.58 -17.37
CA THR A 62 7.31 -24.01 -16.80
C THR A 62 6.95 -24.63 -15.45
N LYS A 63 7.12 -25.97 -15.33
CA LYS A 63 6.88 -26.66 -14.06
C LYS A 63 7.88 -26.20 -12.97
N CYS A 64 9.17 -26.05 -13.28
CA CYS A 64 10.16 -25.53 -12.32
C CYS A 64 9.81 -24.11 -11.90
N ASP A 65 9.46 -23.23 -12.84
CA ASP A 65 9.15 -21.82 -12.58
C ASP A 65 7.91 -21.65 -11.67
N THR A 66 6.95 -22.58 -11.74
CA THR A 66 5.70 -22.52 -10.96
C THR A 66 5.75 -23.27 -9.63
N GLU A 67 6.50 -24.36 -9.53
CA GLU A 67 6.50 -25.24 -8.35
C GLU A 67 7.71 -25.02 -7.42
N CYS A 68 8.82 -24.42 -7.92
CA CYS A 68 10.03 -24.21 -7.12
C CYS A 68 10.04 -22.82 -6.49
N SER A 69 10.69 -22.71 -5.35
CA SER A 69 10.91 -21.46 -4.64
C SER A 69 12.31 -21.37 -4.04
N GLY A 70 12.81 -20.16 -3.83
CA GLY A 70 14.19 -19.94 -3.43
C GLY A 70 15.18 -20.33 -4.53
N THR A 71 16.37 -20.79 -4.17
CA THR A 71 17.38 -21.31 -5.11
C THR A 71 17.24 -22.82 -5.27
N TYR A 72 17.22 -23.31 -6.50
CA TYR A 72 17.02 -24.72 -6.81
C TYR A 72 17.80 -25.15 -8.07
N TYR A 73 18.00 -26.45 -8.22
CA TYR A 73 18.50 -27.01 -9.48
C TYR A 73 17.31 -27.28 -10.42
N CYS A 74 17.32 -26.67 -11.60
CA CYS A 74 16.30 -26.92 -12.59
C CYS A 74 16.49 -28.29 -13.26
N HIS A 75 15.47 -28.72 -14.02
CA HIS A 75 15.50 -30.01 -14.71
C HIS A 75 16.66 -30.15 -15.72
N ALA A 76 17.18 -29.03 -16.23
CA ALA A 76 18.31 -28.99 -17.16
C ALA A 76 19.69 -28.98 -16.44
N GLY A 77 19.71 -29.03 -15.11
CA GLY A 77 20.93 -29.11 -14.31
C GLY A 77 21.59 -27.78 -13.96
N LEU A 78 20.98 -26.66 -14.32
CA LEU A 78 21.42 -25.34 -13.93
C LEU A 78 20.86 -24.97 -12.56
N MET A 79 21.51 -24.00 -11.90
CA MET A 79 20.98 -23.40 -10.69
C MET A 79 20.16 -22.18 -11.05
N ASP A 80 18.88 -22.23 -10.67
CA ASP A 80 17.88 -21.20 -10.88
C ASP A 80 17.35 -20.70 -9.54
N PHE A 81 16.52 -19.64 -9.59
CA PHE A 81 15.83 -19.13 -8.41
C PHE A 81 14.42 -18.61 -8.77
N SER A 82 13.54 -18.67 -7.79
CA SER A 82 12.23 -18.06 -7.80
C SER A 82 11.98 -17.41 -6.43
N ASN A 83 11.93 -16.10 -6.39
CA ASN A 83 11.75 -15.33 -5.15
C ASN A 83 10.47 -14.51 -5.25
N ASP A 84 9.56 -14.73 -4.31
CA ASP A 84 8.27 -14.04 -4.28
C ASP A 84 8.43 -12.55 -3.99
N ILE A 85 7.60 -11.74 -4.66
CA ILE A 85 7.37 -10.33 -4.35
C ILE A 85 6.09 -10.28 -3.51
N ILE A 86 6.23 -9.77 -2.27
CA ILE A 86 5.17 -9.80 -1.26
C ILE A 86 4.84 -8.39 -0.81
N ILE A 87 3.55 -8.03 -0.83
CA ILE A 87 2.99 -6.80 -0.28
C ILE A 87 1.96 -7.18 0.79
N ASP A 88 2.13 -6.70 2.03
CA ASP A 88 1.25 -6.96 3.16
C ASP A 88 0.90 -8.46 3.34
N GLY A 89 1.91 -9.33 3.13
CA GLY A 89 1.75 -10.78 3.26
C GLY A 89 1.08 -11.46 2.06
N VAL A 90 0.75 -10.72 1.01
CA VAL A 90 0.15 -11.25 -0.23
C VAL A 90 1.22 -11.32 -1.32
N LYS A 91 1.35 -12.48 -1.97
CA LYS A 91 2.20 -12.62 -3.15
C LYS A 91 1.56 -11.88 -4.33
N VAL A 92 2.29 -10.93 -4.89
CA VAL A 92 1.86 -10.11 -6.04
C VAL A 92 2.66 -10.37 -7.30
N GLY A 93 3.72 -11.18 -7.20
CA GLY A 93 4.60 -11.53 -8.30
C GLY A 93 5.81 -12.33 -7.82
N ALA A 94 6.75 -12.51 -8.71
CA ALA A 94 8.04 -13.14 -8.38
C ALA A 94 9.15 -12.61 -9.29
N ILE A 95 10.41 -12.72 -8.83
CA ILE A 95 11.58 -12.61 -9.68
C ILE A 95 12.10 -14.04 -9.87
N ILE A 96 12.20 -14.45 -11.12
CA ILE A 96 12.73 -15.75 -11.51
C ILE A 96 13.96 -15.59 -12.39
N GLY A 97 14.84 -16.56 -12.37
CA GLY A 97 16.05 -16.54 -13.19
C GLY A 97 17.14 -17.48 -12.67
N GLY A 98 18.38 -17.06 -12.84
CA GLY A 98 19.55 -17.85 -12.49
C GLY A 98 20.37 -18.19 -13.73
N GLN A 99 20.10 -19.35 -14.31
CA GLN A 99 20.74 -19.87 -15.54
C GLN A 99 22.27 -19.93 -15.41
N VAL A 100 22.77 -20.36 -14.27
CA VAL A 100 24.19 -20.45 -13.97
C VAL A 100 24.59 -21.85 -13.50
N LEU A 101 25.88 -22.15 -13.61
CA LEU A 101 26.45 -23.38 -13.09
C LEU A 101 27.12 -23.13 -11.72
N PRO A 102 26.89 -23.96 -10.71
CA PRO A 102 27.54 -23.81 -9.39
C PRO A 102 29.00 -24.33 -9.38
N SER A 103 29.34 -25.13 -10.38
CA SER A 103 30.68 -25.72 -10.59
C SER A 103 30.83 -26.14 -12.06
N GLU A 104 32.02 -26.59 -12.44
CA GLU A 104 32.27 -27.17 -13.76
C GLU A 104 31.24 -28.29 -14.07
N PRO A 105 30.62 -28.27 -15.28
CA PRO A 105 29.60 -29.24 -15.62
C PRO A 105 30.18 -30.60 -15.98
N GLU A 106 29.49 -31.66 -15.60
CA GLU A 106 29.74 -33.00 -16.11
C GLU A 106 29.04 -33.18 -17.47
N GLU A 107 29.76 -32.98 -18.58
CA GLU A 107 29.18 -32.94 -19.94
C GLU A 107 28.28 -34.13 -20.28
N GLU A 108 28.62 -35.33 -19.82
CA GLU A 108 27.86 -36.56 -20.10
C GLU A 108 26.43 -36.49 -19.56
N LYS A 109 26.20 -35.80 -18.43
CA LYS A 109 24.87 -35.58 -17.89
C LYS A 109 24.07 -34.67 -18.81
N PHE A 110 24.66 -33.58 -19.30
CA PHE A 110 24.01 -32.63 -20.18
C PHE A 110 23.77 -33.22 -21.57
N ARG A 111 24.67 -34.09 -22.08
CA ARG A 111 24.43 -34.87 -23.30
C ARG A 111 23.21 -35.77 -23.16
N SER A 112 23.06 -36.45 -22.03
CA SER A 112 21.91 -37.28 -21.76
C SER A 112 20.62 -36.46 -21.75
N ILE A 113 20.63 -35.26 -21.10
CA ILE A 113 19.48 -34.34 -21.07
C ILE A 113 19.14 -33.87 -22.49
N ALA A 114 20.15 -33.53 -23.32
CA ALA A 114 19.93 -33.14 -24.70
C ALA A 114 19.18 -34.22 -25.49
N LEU A 115 19.62 -35.49 -25.36
CA LEU A 115 18.97 -36.63 -26.03
C LEU A 115 17.52 -36.84 -25.54
N GLU A 116 17.27 -36.70 -24.23
CA GLU A 116 15.89 -36.79 -23.67
C GLU A 116 14.97 -35.70 -24.24
N LEU A 117 15.52 -34.50 -24.44
CA LEU A 117 14.78 -33.35 -24.95
C LEU A 117 14.70 -33.28 -26.49
N GLY A 118 15.35 -34.22 -27.21
CA GLY A 118 15.44 -34.21 -28.65
C GLY A 118 16.30 -33.09 -29.24
N ILE A 119 17.28 -32.63 -28.51
CA ILE A 119 18.21 -31.56 -28.87
C ILE A 119 19.53 -32.17 -29.35
N ASP A 120 20.19 -31.53 -30.32
CA ASP A 120 21.54 -31.92 -30.75
C ASP A 120 22.53 -31.78 -29.59
N PRO A 121 23.15 -32.89 -29.11
CA PRO A 121 24.03 -32.86 -27.94
C PRO A 121 25.26 -31.98 -28.10
N ASP A 122 25.83 -31.91 -29.30
CA ASP A 122 27.07 -31.14 -29.51
C ASP A 122 26.78 -29.64 -29.43
N LYS A 123 25.69 -29.18 -30.03
CA LYS A 123 25.23 -27.79 -29.91
C LYS A 123 24.81 -27.42 -28.51
N TYR A 124 24.20 -28.37 -27.79
CA TYR A 124 23.78 -28.14 -26.43
C TYR A 124 24.99 -27.96 -25.49
N ILE A 125 26.04 -28.75 -25.68
CA ILE A 125 27.31 -28.62 -24.93
C ILE A 125 28.04 -27.32 -25.32
N GLU A 126 28.05 -26.95 -26.61
CA GLU A 126 28.61 -25.67 -27.01
C GLU A 126 27.91 -24.47 -26.32
N ALA A 127 26.59 -24.52 -26.20
CA ALA A 127 25.83 -23.51 -25.45
C ALA A 127 26.08 -23.58 -23.94
N LEU A 128 26.24 -24.80 -23.37
CA LEU A 128 26.55 -25.00 -21.95
C LEU A 128 27.85 -24.32 -21.56
N HIS A 129 28.89 -24.39 -22.40
CA HIS A 129 30.19 -23.76 -22.13
C HIS A 129 30.17 -22.23 -22.09
N LYS A 130 29.10 -21.60 -22.56
CA LYS A 130 28.90 -20.14 -22.48
C LYS A 130 28.25 -19.73 -21.14
N ILE A 131 27.75 -20.68 -20.36
CA ILE A 131 27.09 -20.39 -19.08
C ILE A 131 28.11 -20.02 -18.02
N PRO A 132 27.88 -18.91 -17.30
CA PRO A 132 28.80 -18.49 -16.25
C PRO A 132 28.80 -19.47 -15.05
N ILE A 133 29.99 -19.70 -14.50
CA ILE A 133 30.14 -20.49 -13.27
C ILE A 133 30.22 -19.54 -12.08
N ARG A 134 29.37 -19.77 -11.08
CA ARG A 134 29.32 -19.01 -9.83
C ARG A 134 29.16 -19.98 -8.67
N SER A 135 29.86 -19.76 -7.56
CA SER A 135 29.69 -20.61 -6.38
C SER A 135 28.25 -20.55 -5.85
N GLU A 136 27.76 -21.65 -5.33
CA GLU A 136 26.40 -21.74 -4.76
C GLU A 136 26.14 -20.66 -3.70
N ALA A 137 27.17 -20.37 -2.86
CA ALA A 137 27.06 -19.31 -1.87
C ALA A 137 26.88 -17.93 -2.50
N SER A 138 27.61 -17.63 -3.60
CA SER A 138 27.48 -16.37 -4.34
C SER A 138 26.11 -16.26 -4.99
N ILE A 139 25.59 -17.33 -5.59
CA ILE A 139 24.26 -17.37 -6.21
C ILE A 139 23.19 -17.07 -5.16
N LYS A 140 23.21 -17.80 -4.04
CA LYS A 140 22.24 -17.58 -2.93
C LYS A 140 22.29 -16.17 -2.36
N ALA A 141 23.47 -15.60 -2.20
CA ALA A 141 23.62 -14.23 -1.68
C ALA A 141 23.11 -13.19 -2.69
N ALA A 142 23.44 -13.35 -3.97
CA ALA A 142 23.03 -12.44 -5.02
C ALA A 142 21.49 -12.44 -5.20
N THR A 143 20.89 -13.63 -5.28
CA THR A 143 19.44 -13.77 -5.46
C THR A 143 18.64 -13.25 -4.26
N LYS A 144 19.15 -13.49 -3.04
CA LYS A 144 18.57 -12.94 -1.83
C LYS A 144 18.65 -11.41 -1.82
N LEU A 145 19.79 -10.83 -2.19
CA LEU A 145 19.96 -9.38 -2.25
C LEU A 145 18.97 -8.74 -3.23
N LEU A 146 18.81 -9.28 -4.44
CA LEU A 146 17.84 -8.78 -5.41
C LEU A 146 16.41 -8.85 -4.86
N SER A 147 16.05 -9.98 -4.27
CA SER A 147 14.74 -10.18 -3.66
C SER A 147 14.47 -9.16 -2.54
N ASP A 148 15.43 -8.97 -1.63
CA ASP A 148 15.30 -8.04 -0.51
C ASP A 148 15.14 -6.58 -1.03
N VAL A 149 15.93 -6.17 -2.04
CA VAL A 149 15.85 -4.83 -2.64
C VAL A 149 14.51 -4.61 -3.33
N VAL A 150 14.07 -5.56 -4.17
CA VAL A 150 12.80 -5.42 -4.90
C VAL A 150 11.61 -5.42 -3.94
N ASN A 151 11.59 -6.32 -2.96
CA ASN A 151 10.53 -6.30 -1.94
C ASN A 151 10.53 -5.00 -1.13
N MET A 152 11.69 -4.43 -0.80
CA MET A 152 11.78 -3.15 -0.11
C MET A 152 11.22 -2.01 -0.98
N LEU A 153 11.58 -1.94 -2.27
CA LEU A 153 11.09 -0.91 -3.19
C LEU A 153 9.56 -0.98 -3.39
N VAL A 154 9.06 -2.18 -3.69
CA VAL A 154 7.62 -2.37 -3.95
C VAL A 154 6.79 -2.05 -2.71
N ASN A 155 7.25 -2.47 -1.51
CA ASN A 155 6.56 -2.16 -0.26
C ASN A 155 6.67 -0.67 0.12
N ALA A 156 7.79 0.01 -0.18
CA ALA A 156 7.92 1.45 0.04
C ALA A 156 6.93 2.23 -0.84
N ASN A 157 6.86 1.91 -2.13
CA ASN A 157 5.93 2.55 -3.07
C ASN A 157 4.46 2.28 -2.71
N TYR A 158 4.14 1.04 -2.33
CA TYR A 158 2.79 0.69 -1.86
C TYR A 158 2.37 1.53 -0.64
N ARG A 159 3.27 1.67 0.35
CA ARG A 159 3.00 2.49 1.54
C ARG A 159 2.81 3.96 1.18
N ASN A 160 3.69 4.51 0.33
CA ASN A 160 3.59 5.91 -0.09
C ASN A 160 2.24 6.19 -0.75
N THR A 161 1.81 5.36 -1.72
CA THR A 161 0.51 5.51 -2.38
C THR A 161 -0.66 5.39 -1.39
N HIS A 162 -0.57 4.44 -0.46
CA HIS A 162 -1.64 4.22 0.53
C HIS A 162 -1.69 5.33 1.58
N ASP A 163 -0.56 5.92 1.94
CA ASP A 163 -0.48 7.05 2.87
C ASP A 163 -0.97 8.34 2.21
N GLU A 164 -0.71 8.57 0.92
CA GLU A 164 -1.27 9.69 0.15
C GLU A 164 -2.81 9.63 0.11
N ASP A 165 -3.40 8.46 -0.18
CA ASP A 165 -4.86 8.28 -0.17
C ASP A 165 -5.47 8.59 1.20
N LYS A 166 -4.82 8.13 2.29
CA LYS A 166 -5.27 8.43 3.66
C LYS A 166 -5.15 9.91 4.01
N LEU A 167 -4.09 10.58 3.56
CA LEU A 167 -3.92 12.01 3.76
C LEU A 167 -5.03 12.79 3.04
N HIS A 168 -5.35 12.46 1.80
CA HIS A 168 -6.46 13.07 1.06
C HIS A 168 -7.82 12.87 1.74
N GLN A 169 -8.08 11.66 2.25
CA GLN A 169 -9.30 11.39 3.01
C GLN A 169 -9.35 12.21 4.30
N LEU A 170 -8.25 12.28 5.05
CA LEU A 170 -8.15 13.07 6.28
C LEU A 170 -8.39 14.56 6.01
N ASP A 171 -7.88 15.09 4.91
CA ASP A 171 -8.09 16.46 4.49
C ASP A 171 -9.57 16.77 4.27
N ALA A 172 -10.28 15.90 3.56
CA ALA A 172 -11.71 16.05 3.34
C ALA A 172 -12.51 16.00 4.65
N GLU A 173 -12.13 15.13 5.59
CA GLU A 173 -12.77 15.04 6.91
C GLU A 173 -12.51 16.28 7.77
N ILE A 174 -11.31 16.87 7.71
CA ILE A 174 -10.96 18.12 8.39
C ILE A 174 -11.78 19.29 7.85
N GLU A 175 -11.91 19.43 6.51
CA GLU A 175 -12.73 20.47 5.88
C GLU A 175 -14.20 20.33 6.27
N GLN A 176 -14.72 19.10 6.30
CA GLN A 176 -16.09 18.83 6.73
C GLN A 176 -16.29 19.21 8.21
N ALA A 177 -15.35 18.85 9.10
CA ALA A 177 -15.41 19.20 10.51
C ALA A 177 -15.38 20.72 10.72
N ALA A 178 -14.53 21.46 9.99
CA ALA A 178 -14.49 22.93 10.02
C ALA A 178 -15.81 23.55 9.59
N SER A 179 -16.45 23.04 8.56
CA SER A 179 -17.77 23.47 8.10
C SER A 179 -18.85 23.26 9.16
N LEU A 180 -18.87 22.08 9.79
CA LEU A 180 -19.82 21.77 10.88
C LEU A 180 -19.62 22.67 12.10
N ILE A 181 -18.38 22.98 12.47
CA ILE A 181 -18.08 23.93 13.55
C ILE A 181 -18.67 25.31 13.22
N GLN A 182 -18.54 25.81 11.99
CA GLN A 182 -19.13 27.07 11.58
C GLN A 182 -20.65 27.04 11.66
N GLU A 183 -21.30 25.97 11.23
CA GLU A 183 -22.75 25.79 11.31
C GLU A 183 -23.21 25.81 12.78
N ILE A 184 -22.56 25.04 13.67
CA ILE A 184 -22.92 25.00 15.09
C ILE A 184 -22.71 26.36 15.74
N ASN A 185 -21.64 27.10 15.36
CA ASN A 185 -21.42 28.45 15.86
C ASN A 185 -22.56 29.39 15.44
N GLY A 186 -23.04 29.29 14.19
CA GLY A 186 -24.22 30.04 13.72
C GLY A 186 -25.48 29.74 14.53
N LYS A 187 -25.73 28.44 14.84
CA LYS A 187 -26.85 28.00 15.68
C LYS A 187 -26.69 28.52 17.14
N SER A 188 -25.50 28.52 17.67
CA SER A 188 -25.18 29.05 19.01
C SER A 188 -25.48 30.55 19.11
N LEU A 189 -25.18 31.33 18.06
CA LEU A 189 -25.56 32.75 17.99
C LEU A 189 -27.09 32.98 17.94
N GLN A 190 -27.83 32.05 17.33
CA GLN A 190 -29.30 32.08 17.38
C GLN A 190 -29.84 31.78 18.77
N LEU A 191 -29.22 30.83 19.50
CA LEU A 191 -29.59 30.54 20.89
C LEU A 191 -29.42 31.74 21.81
N ASP A 192 -28.35 32.55 21.66
CA ASP A 192 -28.18 33.83 22.41
C ASP A 192 -29.37 34.75 22.20
N LYS A 193 -29.85 34.88 20.97
CA LYS A 193 -31.02 35.72 20.64
C LYS A 193 -32.31 35.18 21.26
N ILE A 194 -32.43 33.84 21.32
CA ILE A 194 -33.61 33.20 21.96
C ILE A 194 -33.57 33.43 23.47
N GLU A 195 -32.43 33.19 24.12
CA GLU A 195 -32.25 33.47 25.53
C GLU A 195 -32.60 34.92 25.89
N SER A 196 -32.05 35.87 25.14
CA SER A 196 -32.34 37.29 25.38
C SER A 196 -33.83 37.60 25.25
N LYS A 197 -34.53 37.04 24.27
CA LYS A 197 -35.96 37.19 24.10
C LYS A 197 -36.76 36.55 25.23
N GLN A 198 -36.37 35.37 25.69
CA GLN A 198 -37.00 34.67 26.82
C GLN A 198 -36.85 35.48 28.11
N ASN A 199 -35.66 36.05 28.36
CA ASN A 199 -35.41 36.91 29.50
C ASN A 199 -36.32 38.16 29.50
N ILE A 200 -36.46 38.84 28.35
CA ILE A 200 -37.35 40.00 28.23
C ILE A 200 -38.80 39.57 28.42
N LEU A 201 -39.21 38.44 27.82
CA LEU A 201 -40.58 37.93 27.96
C LEU A 201 -40.91 37.56 29.43
N SER A 202 -40.02 36.88 30.12
CA SER A 202 -40.14 36.55 31.53
C SER A 202 -40.27 37.80 32.41
N LEU A 203 -39.45 38.83 32.13
CA LEU A 203 -39.52 40.08 32.86
C LEU A 203 -40.86 40.78 32.62
N ASN A 204 -41.31 40.90 31.37
CA ASN A 204 -42.58 41.51 31.04
C ASN A 204 -43.77 40.75 31.66
N ALA A 205 -43.74 39.41 31.64
CA ALA A 205 -44.73 38.56 32.27
C ALA A 205 -44.75 38.74 33.81
N SER A 206 -43.59 38.90 34.42
CA SER A 206 -43.47 39.15 35.86
C SER A 206 -44.07 40.51 36.27
N ILE A 207 -43.83 41.54 35.43
CA ILE A 207 -44.39 42.90 35.63
C ILE A 207 -45.91 42.84 35.54
N GLU A 208 -46.46 42.19 34.50
CA GLU A 208 -47.90 42.10 34.33
C GLU A 208 -48.59 41.23 35.40
N ALA A 209 -47.92 40.15 35.85
CA ALA A 209 -48.39 39.36 36.98
C ALA A 209 -48.45 40.18 38.27
N ALA A 210 -47.46 41.02 38.53
CA ALA A 210 -47.47 41.94 39.70
C ALA A 210 -48.60 42.96 39.58
N ARG A 211 -48.88 43.45 38.38
CA ARG A 211 -49.97 44.40 38.08
C ARG A 211 -51.37 43.81 38.33
N ALA A 212 -51.55 42.52 38.10
CA ALA A 212 -52.78 41.80 38.34
C ALA A 212 -53.00 41.44 39.84
N GLY A 213 -52.09 41.75 40.74
CA GLY A 213 -52.18 41.53 42.16
C GLY A 213 -52.40 40.05 42.55
N GLU A 214 -53.40 39.79 43.41
CA GLU A 214 -53.72 38.42 43.85
C GLU A 214 -54.04 37.45 42.69
N PHE A 215 -54.67 37.94 41.64
CA PHE A 215 -55.02 37.14 40.45
C PHE A 215 -53.79 36.78 39.59
N GLY A 216 -52.70 37.51 39.74
CA GLY A 216 -51.42 37.27 39.00
C GLY A 216 -50.47 36.29 39.65
N ARG A 217 -50.68 35.80 40.87
CA ARG A 217 -49.72 34.97 41.64
C ARG A 217 -49.28 33.72 40.88
N GLY A 218 -50.17 33.01 40.23
CA GLY A 218 -49.82 31.83 39.45
C GLY A 218 -48.95 32.17 38.22
N PHE A 219 -49.25 33.26 37.57
CA PHE A 219 -48.46 33.76 36.40
C PHE A 219 -47.08 34.25 36.80
N ALA A 220 -46.92 34.83 38.01
CA ALA A 220 -45.61 35.25 38.50
C ALA A 220 -44.65 34.06 38.72
N VAL A 221 -45.18 32.90 39.21
CA VAL A 221 -44.37 31.67 39.33
C VAL A 221 -43.90 31.15 38.00
N VAL A 222 -44.79 31.11 36.99
CA VAL A 222 -44.43 30.67 35.64
C VAL A 222 -43.41 31.61 34.98
N ALA A 223 -43.64 32.94 35.11
CA ALA A 223 -42.68 33.92 34.59
C ALA A 223 -41.29 33.77 35.22
N ALA A 224 -41.22 33.56 36.55
CA ALA A 224 -39.93 33.32 37.21
C ALA A 224 -39.24 32.04 36.73
N GLU A 225 -40.02 30.97 36.48
CA GLU A 225 -39.47 29.71 35.97
C GLU A 225 -38.95 29.85 34.54
N VAL A 226 -39.68 30.57 33.67
CA VAL A 226 -39.21 30.90 32.30
C VAL A 226 -37.89 31.69 32.37
N GLY A 227 -37.76 32.64 33.29
CA GLY A 227 -36.55 33.39 33.47
C GLY A 227 -35.34 32.49 33.88
N LYS A 228 -35.58 31.56 34.82
CA LYS A 228 -34.52 30.60 35.21
C LYS A 228 -34.11 29.69 34.05
N LEU A 229 -35.08 29.21 33.25
CA LEU A 229 -34.78 28.39 32.09
C LEU A 229 -33.97 29.18 31.02
N ALA A 230 -34.25 30.45 30.83
CA ALA A 230 -33.50 31.33 29.94
C ALA A 230 -32.04 31.44 30.41
N VAL A 231 -31.79 31.72 31.68
CA VAL A 231 -30.44 31.80 32.26
C VAL A 231 -29.68 30.48 32.09
N ASN A 232 -30.29 29.35 32.43
CA ASN A 232 -29.68 28.04 32.30
C ASN A 232 -29.34 27.72 30.82
N SER A 233 -30.26 28.04 29.90
CA SER A 233 -29.98 27.90 28.44
C SER A 233 -28.78 28.71 27.99
N GLY A 234 -28.61 29.93 28.51
CA GLY A 234 -27.45 30.79 28.27
C GLY A 234 -26.14 30.20 28.78
N GLU A 235 -26.16 29.61 29.99
CA GLU A 235 -24.99 28.94 30.54
C GLU A 235 -24.58 27.73 29.71
N ILE A 236 -25.53 26.93 29.28
CA ILE A 236 -25.27 25.77 28.37
C ILE A 236 -24.70 26.27 27.04
N ASN A 237 -25.29 27.33 26.45
CA ASN A 237 -24.80 27.89 25.19
C ASN A 237 -23.39 28.45 25.29
N LYS A 238 -23.05 29.05 26.43
CA LYS A 238 -21.68 29.49 26.73
C LYS A 238 -20.69 28.33 26.76
N SER A 239 -21.08 27.21 27.34
CA SER A 239 -20.26 25.98 27.35
C SER A 239 -20.07 25.43 25.93
N ILE A 240 -21.13 25.42 25.11
CA ILE A 240 -21.04 25.03 23.69
C ILE A 240 -20.02 25.89 22.95
N LYS A 241 -20.06 27.22 23.12
CA LYS A 241 -19.10 28.13 22.49
C LYS A 241 -17.67 27.86 22.92
N GLN A 242 -17.45 27.50 24.18
CA GLN A 242 -16.14 27.16 24.68
C GLN A 242 -15.63 25.88 24.01
N SER A 243 -16.46 24.83 23.92
CA SER A 243 -16.11 23.58 23.21
C SER A 243 -15.83 23.80 21.74
N LEU A 244 -16.61 24.66 21.06
CA LEU A 244 -16.36 25.04 19.65
C LEU A 244 -15.01 25.75 19.47
N LYS A 245 -14.63 26.60 20.41
CA LYS A 245 -13.31 27.26 20.38
C LYS A 245 -12.17 26.26 20.52
N GLU A 246 -12.30 25.29 21.39
CA GLU A 246 -11.32 24.21 21.58
C GLU A 246 -11.23 23.32 20.32
N LEU A 247 -12.37 22.92 19.74
CA LEU A 247 -12.41 22.17 18.48
C LEU A 247 -11.74 22.95 17.33
N THR A 248 -12.01 24.26 17.23
CA THR A 248 -11.38 25.13 16.22
C THR A 248 -9.85 25.15 16.39
N SER A 249 -9.35 25.12 17.62
CA SER A 249 -7.91 25.05 17.88
C SER A 249 -7.32 23.73 17.41
N VAL A 250 -7.98 22.62 17.71
CA VAL A 250 -7.53 21.27 17.28
C VAL A 250 -7.52 21.16 15.75
N ILE A 251 -8.55 21.64 15.06
CA ILE A 251 -8.59 21.64 13.58
C ILE A 251 -7.41 22.46 13.02
N LYS A 252 -7.13 23.64 13.56
CA LYS A 252 -5.98 24.46 13.11
C LYS A 252 -4.63 23.78 13.35
N GLU A 253 -4.49 23.06 14.46
CA GLU A 253 -3.28 22.28 14.72
C GLU A 253 -3.12 21.17 13.69
N LEU A 254 -4.20 20.43 13.36
CA LEU A 254 -4.19 19.39 12.32
C LEU A 254 -3.84 19.96 10.95
N GLU A 255 -4.38 21.12 10.57
CA GLU A 255 -4.02 21.83 9.34
C GLU A 255 -2.54 22.27 9.29
N SER A 256 -1.92 22.53 10.43
CA SER A 256 -0.51 22.94 10.52
C SER A 256 0.49 21.78 10.45
N LEU A 257 0.03 20.54 10.55
CA LEU A 257 0.83 19.32 10.46
C LEU A 257 1.00 18.81 9.00
N LYS A 258 0.37 19.50 8.05
CA LYS A 258 0.52 19.28 6.60
C LYS A 258 1.76 19.98 6.08
#